data_f79cf0f0733c34a157ac0fdbf238cdc9
#
_entry.id   f79cf0f0733c34a157ac0fdbf238cdc9
#
_cell.length_a   1.000
_cell.length_b   1.000
_cell.length_c   1.000
_cell.angle_alpha   90.00
_cell.angle_beta   90.00
_cell.angle_gamma   90.00
#
_symmetry.space_group_name_H-M   'P 1'
#
loop_
_entity.id
_entity.type
_entity.pdbx_description
1 polymer ?
#
loop_
_entity_poly.entity_id
_entity_poly.type
_entity_poly.pdbx_seq_one_letter_code
_entity_poly.pdbx_strand_id
1 'polypeptide(L)'
;MKKPTKLRLEHLVKLDPLTDNQQLAFNSFASGNHLCLDGSAGTGKTFISLYLALESVFKKEYDKVIIVRSAVPTRDMGFLPGTQEEKEDAYTAPYKAIVNDLFDDYGGWTKLIEDRKIEFLTTSFIRGITLKKSIVIIDESQNCNYHELCSVITRLGEDCRFIMAGDYYQSDFTRKGDQDGISQFIKIIKNMREFDHIEFKWEDIVRSSFVRDFIMTKEMLERGKID
;
A
#
# COMPACT_ATOMS: atom_id res chain seq x y z
N MET A 1 -27.75 14.32 -7.31
CA MET A 1 -27.05 14.33 -8.62
C MET A 1 -26.84 12.90 -9.07
N LYS A 2 -26.99 12.56 -10.37
CA LYS A 2 -26.63 11.22 -10.89
C LYS A 2 -25.11 11.09 -10.80
N LYS A 3 -24.61 10.01 -10.17
CA LYS A 3 -23.18 9.72 -10.12
C LYS A 3 -22.64 9.45 -11.54
N PRO A 4 -21.41 9.89 -11.86
CA PRO A 4 -20.86 9.72 -13.20
C PRO A 4 -20.75 8.23 -13.54
N THR A 5 -21.05 7.88 -14.77
CA THR A 5 -20.84 6.52 -15.29
C THR A 5 -19.37 6.17 -15.45
N LYS A 6 -18.50 7.19 -15.60
CA LYS A 6 -17.07 7.05 -15.75
C LYS A 6 -16.33 8.03 -14.85
N LEU A 7 -15.33 7.56 -14.10
CA LEU A 7 -14.53 8.42 -13.23
C LEU A 7 -13.51 9.23 -14.05
N ARG A 8 -13.20 10.43 -13.56
CA ARG A 8 -12.23 11.37 -14.15
C ARG A 8 -11.42 12.02 -13.03
N LEU A 9 -10.32 12.69 -13.37
CA LEU A 9 -9.47 13.40 -12.40
C LEU A 9 -10.26 14.42 -11.56
N GLU A 10 -11.22 15.13 -12.15
CA GLU A 10 -12.08 16.10 -11.48
C GLU A 10 -13.00 15.51 -10.40
N HIS A 11 -13.18 14.19 -10.40
CA HIS A 11 -13.95 13.47 -9.38
C HIS A 11 -13.06 12.97 -8.23
N LEU A 12 -11.74 13.01 -8.40
CA LEU A 12 -10.80 12.64 -7.34
C LEU A 12 -10.75 13.77 -6.32
N VAL A 13 -11.00 13.45 -5.06
CA VAL A 13 -10.89 14.41 -3.95
C VAL A 13 -9.48 14.97 -3.92
N LYS A 14 -9.34 16.28 -3.80
CA LYS A 14 -8.03 16.88 -3.60
C LYS A 14 -7.54 16.58 -2.17
N LEU A 15 -6.43 15.90 -2.07
CA LEU A 15 -5.81 15.54 -0.80
C LEU A 15 -4.63 16.46 -0.53
N ASP A 16 -4.65 17.11 0.63
CA ASP A 16 -3.51 17.84 1.15
C ASP A 16 -2.84 16.98 2.26
N PRO A 17 -1.51 16.88 2.30
CA PRO A 17 -0.80 16.16 3.35
C PRO A 17 -1.11 16.73 4.74
N LEU A 18 -1.36 15.86 5.71
CA LEU A 18 -1.70 16.25 7.08
C LEU A 18 -0.48 16.29 8.01
N THR A 19 0.64 15.68 7.62
CA THR A 19 1.88 15.62 8.40
C THR A 19 3.09 15.84 7.50
N ASP A 20 4.23 16.16 8.12
CA ASP A 20 5.48 16.43 7.39
C ASP A 20 5.95 15.19 6.60
N ASN A 21 5.80 13.99 7.17
CA ASN A 21 6.18 12.75 6.48
C ASN A 21 5.22 12.42 5.32
N GLN A 22 3.93 12.76 5.44
CA GLN A 22 3.02 12.72 4.30
C GLN A 22 3.46 13.69 3.20
N GLN A 23 3.81 14.93 3.55
CA GLN A 23 4.32 15.90 2.59
C GLN A 23 5.62 15.44 1.92
N LEU A 24 6.53 14.79 2.66
CA LEU A 24 7.72 14.19 2.09
C LEU A 24 7.38 13.10 1.07
N ALA A 25 6.39 12.25 1.35
CA ALA A 25 5.94 11.22 0.41
C ALA A 25 5.41 11.82 -0.89
N PHE A 26 4.61 12.90 -0.82
CA PHE A 26 4.12 13.62 -1.99
C PHE A 26 5.26 14.22 -2.81
N ASN A 27 6.19 14.90 -2.15
CA ASN A 27 7.33 15.56 -2.81
C ASN A 27 8.25 14.54 -3.48
N SER A 28 8.57 13.45 -2.80
CA SER A 28 9.40 12.38 -3.32
C SER A 28 8.76 11.69 -4.52
N PHE A 29 7.47 11.38 -4.42
CA PHE A 29 6.74 10.79 -5.53
C PHE A 29 6.69 11.73 -6.75
N ALA A 30 6.44 13.03 -6.55
CA ALA A 30 6.46 14.05 -7.61
C ALA A 30 7.84 14.22 -8.24
N SER A 31 8.92 13.99 -7.48
CA SER A 31 10.31 14.03 -7.98
C SER A 31 10.70 12.81 -8.80
N GLY A 32 9.84 11.82 -8.90
CA GLY A 32 10.10 10.65 -9.72
C GLY A 32 10.62 9.42 -8.95
N ASN A 33 10.70 9.45 -7.63
CA ASN A 33 11.24 8.34 -6.85
C ASN A 33 10.21 7.23 -6.58
N HIS A 34 10.69 6.00 -6.45
CA HIS A 34 9.96 4.92 -5.82
C HIS A 34 9.84 5.19 -4.31
N LEU A 35 8.80 4.71 -3.66
CA LEU A 35 8.57 4.96 -2.24
C LEU A 35 8.61 3.69 -1.41
N CYS A 36 9.26 3.77 -0.25
CA CYS A 36 9.07 2.85 0.86
C CYS A 36 8.50 3.62 2.04
N LEU A 37 7.22 3.40 2.31
CA LEU A 37 6.47 4.03 3.40
C LEU A 37 6.41 3.04 4.57
N ASP A 38 7.21 3.29 5.58
CA ASP A 38 7.39 2.43 6.75
C ASP A 38 6.86 3.13 8.01
N GLY A 39 6.39 2.38 8.99
CA GLY A 39 6.06 2.89 10.32
C GLY A 39 4.66 2.56 10.80
N SER A 40 4.29 3.18 11.93
CA SER A 40 3.12 2.86 12.73
C SER A 40 1.80 2.82 11.97
N ALA A 41 0.87 2.00 12.45
CA ALA A 41 -0.49 1.93 11.94
C ALA A 41 -1.21 3.29 12.05
N GLY A 42 -2.21 3.52 11.19
CA GLY A 42 -3.06 4.71 11.27
C GLY A 42 -2.44 6.01 10.75
N THR A 43 -1.28 5.95 10.12
CA THR A 43 -0.57 7.13 9.55
C THR A 43 -0.98 7.45 8.11
N GLY A 44 -1.85 6.64 7.51
CA GLY A 44 -2.42 6.89 6.17
C GLY A 44 -1.60 6.35 5.00
N LYS A 45 -0.59 5.49 5.21
CA LYS A 45 0.29 4.95 4.16
C LYS A 45 -0.49 4.39 2.95
N THR A 46 -1.41 3.47 3.18
CA THR A 46 -2.23 2.86 2.12
C THR A 46 -3.08 3.90 1.40
N PHE A 47 -3.68 4.83 2.14
CA PHE A 47 -4.53 5.90 1.60
C PHE A 47 -3.73 6.82 0.66
N ILE A 48 -2.56 7.28 1.11
CA ILE A 48 -1.66 8.14 0.33
C ILE A 48 -1.14 7.39 -0.90
N SER A 49 -0.75 6.12 -0.75
CA SER A 49 -0.28 5.30 -1.87
C SER A 49 -1.31 5.19 -2.98
N LEU A 50 -2.58 4.92 -2.61
CA LEU A 50 -3.69 4.85 -3.57
C LEU A 50 -3.99 6.21 -4.20
N TYR A 51 -3.99 7.28 -3.41
CA TYR A 51 -4.23 8.63 -3.92
C TYR A 51 -3.19 9.01 -4.98
N LEU A 52 -1.90 8.94 -4.65
CA LEU A 52 -0.80 9.29 -5.55
C LEU A 52 -0.84 8.47 -6.84
N ALA A 53 -1.09 7.16 -6.70
CA ALA A 53 -1.17 6.27 -7.83
C ALA A 53 -2.37 6.57 -8.74
N LEU A 54 -3.56 6.75 -8.18
CA LEU A 54 -4.77 7.06 -8.96
C LEU A 54 -4.69 8.44 -9.60
N GLU A 55 -4.16 9.44 -8.90
CA GLU A 55 -3.94 10.78 -9.46
C GLU A 55 -3.07 10.70 -10.72
N SER A 56 -1.93 9.99 -10.68
CA SER A 56 -1.04 9.81 -11.82
C SER A 56 -1.68 9.02 -12.97
N VAL A 57 -2.51 8.01 -12.66
CA VAL A 57 -3.26 7.28 -13.70
C VAL A 57 -4.29 8.18 -14.37
N PHE A 58 -4.97 9.06 -13.63
CA PHE A 58 -5.92 9.99 -14.23
C PHE A 58 -5.25 11.16 -14.94
N LYS A 59 -4.01 11.52 -14.57
CA LYS A 59 -3.14 12.42 -15.35
C LYS A 59 -2.57 11.77 -16.62
N LYS A 60 -2.83 10.46 -16.82
CA LYS A 60 -2.35 9.66 -17.97
C LYS A 60 -0.82 9.47 -17.99
N GLU A 61 -0.17 9.62 -16.86
CA GLU A 61 1.25 9.30 -16.68
C GLU A 61 1.48 7.79 -16.68
N TYR A 62 0.52 7.05 -16.11
CA TYR A 62 0.48 5.59 -16.05
C TYR A 62 -0.87 5.07 -16.53
N ASP A 63 -0.90 3.80 -16.95
CA ASP A 63 -2.13 3.20 -17.47
C ASP A 63 -3.02 2.68 -16.35
N LYS A 64 -2.45 2.10 -15.30
CA LYS A 64 -3.18 1.48 -14.17
C LYS A 64 -2.39 1.43 -12.87
N VAL A 65 -3.11 1.22 -11.80
CA VAL A 65 -2.59 0.85 -10.47
C VAL A 65 -2.70 -0.66 -10.32
N ILE A 66 -1.66 -1.30 -9.80
CA ILE A 66 -1.64 -2.71 -9.45
C ILE A 66 -1.37 -2.82 -7.95
N ILE A 67 -2.35 -3.28 -7.20
CA ILE A 67 -2.20 -3.55 -5.77
C ILE A 67 -1.76 -4.99 -5.60
N VAL A 68 -0.68 -5.18 -4.86
CA VAL A 68 -0.10 -6.49 -4.59
C VAL A 68 -0.12 -6.76 -3.10
N ARG A 69 -0.58 -7.94 -2.70
CA ARG A 69 -0.47 -8.45 -1.33
C ARG A 69 0.18 -9.83 -1.29
N SER A 70 0.76 -10.18 -0.14
CA SER A 70 1.22 -11.56 0.08
C SER A 70 0.07 -12.55 -0.07
N ALA A 71 0.37 -13.68 -0.68
CA ALA A 71 -0.57 -14.80 -0.79
C ALA A 71 -0.69 -15.61 0.51
N VAL A 72 0.21 -15.38 1.46
CA VAL A 72 0.20 -16.11 2.74
C VAL A 72 -0.94 -15.55 3.58
N PRO A 73 -1.92 -16.38 4.00
CA PRO A 73 -2.95 -15.94 4.93
C PRO A 73 -2.28 -15.43 6.22
N THR A 74 -2.59 -14.22 6.62
CA THR A 74 -2.26 -13.75 7.97
C THR A 74 -2.97 -14.69 8.96
N ARG A 75 -2.35 -14.96 10.11
CA ARG A 75 -2.88 -15.91 11.12
C ARG A 75 -4.32 -15.64 11.52
N ASP A 76 -4.73 -14.38 11.46
CA ASP A 76 -6.09 -13.94 11.85
C ASP A 76 -7.17 -14.33 10.84
N MET A 77 -6.82 -14.65 9.60
CA MET A 77 -7.80 -15.00 8.57
C MET A 77 -7.98 -16.50 8.34
N GLY A 78 -7.24 -17.37 9.02
CA GLY A 78 -7.42 -18.83 8.95
C GLY A 78 -7.71 -19.35 7.54
N PHE A 79 -8.12 -20.58 7.43
CA PHE A 79 -8.68 -21.13 6.19
C PHE A 79 -10.10 -20.55 6.01
N LEU A 80 -10.22 -19.38 5.34
CA LEU A 80 -11.54 -18.83 5.02
C LEU A 80 -12.31 -19.86 4.20
N PRO A 81 -13.38 -20.45 4.75
CA PRO A 81 -14.29 -21.26 3.93
C PRO A 81 -14.99 -20.30 2.97
N GLY A 82 -15.06 -20.66 1.70
CA GLY A 82 -15.74 -19.82 0.71
C GLY A 82 -15.11 -19.95 -0.68
N THR A 83 -15.78 -19.37 -1.65
CA THR A 83 -15.31 -19.28 -3.04
C THR A 83 -14.07 -18.39 -3.15
N GLN A 84 -13.34 -18.48 -4.25
CA GLN A 84 -12.19 -17.61 -4.51
C GLN A 84 -12.59 -16.13 -4.53
N GLU A 85 -13.77 -15.81 -5.06
CA GLU A 85 -14.33 -14.46 -5.10
C GLU A 85 -14.57 -13.89 -3.68
N GLU A 86 -15.14 -14.68 -2.78
CA GLU A 86 -15.37 -14.25 -1.38
C GLU A 86 -14.06 -13.98 -0.64
N LYS A 87 -13.01 -14.75 -0.94
CA LYS A 87 -11.67 -14.52 -0.39
C LYS A 87 -11.06 -13.23 -0.95
N GLU A 88 -11.13 -13.02 -2.26
CA GLU A 88 -10.66 -11.78 -2.90
C GLU A 88 -11.41 -10.56 -2.37
N ASP A 89 -12.71 -10.67 -2.12
CA ASP A 89 -13.52 -9.61 -1.54
C ASP A 89 -13.05 -9.19 -0.15
N ALA A 90 -12.69 -10.13 0.70
CA ALA A 90 -12.13 -9.84 2.02
C ALA A 90 -10.79 -9.08 1.93
N TYR A 91 -9.92 -9.46 1.00
CA TYR A 91 -8.64 -8.78 0.77
C TYR A 91 -8.79 -7.40 0.15
N THR A 92 -9.78 -7.21 -0.71
CA THR A 92 -9.99 -5.96 -1.44
C THR A 92 -10.87 -4.95 -0.70
N ALA A 93 -11.62 -5.38 0.31
CA ALA A 93 -12.55 -4.52 1.06
C ALA A 93 -11.93 -3.21 1.59
N PRO A 94 -10.72 -3.19 2.18
CA PRO A 94 -10.08 -1.95 2.63
C PRO A 94 -9.82 -0.98 1.47
N TYR A 95 -9.38 -1.49 0.32
CA TYR A 95 -9.11 -0.66 -0.86
C TYR A 95 -10.38 -0.14 -1.51
N LYS A 96 -11.45 -0.95 -1.52
CA LYS A 96 -12.78 -0.51 -1.96
C LYS A 96 -13.26 0.68 -1.14
N ALA A 97 -13.13 0.62 0.18
CA ALA A 97 -13.50 1.72 1.06
C ALA A 97 -12.69 2.98 0.72
N ILE A 98 -11.36 2.89 0.66
CA ILE A 98 -10.49 4.03 0.35
C ILE A 98 -10.83 4.62 -1.03
N VAL A 99 -10.98 3.80 -2.06
CA VAL A 99 -11.31 4.29 -3.42
C VAL A 99 -12.67 4.98 -3.43
N ASN A 100 -13.67 4.43 -2.74
CA ASN A 100 -14.98 5.04 -2.65
C ASN A 100 -14.93 6.41 -1.95
N ASP A 101 -14.11 6.55 -0.90
CA ASP A 101 -13.89 7.82 -0.22
C ASP A 101 -13.16 8.82 -1.12
N LEU A 102 -12.12 8.37 -1.85
CA LEU A 102 -11.35 9.23 -2.77
C LEU A 102 -12.17 9.80 -3.93
N PHE A 103 -13.25 9.13 -4.32
CA PHE A 103 -14.13 9.60 -5.41
C PHE A 103 -15.51 10.04 -4.93
N ASP A 104 -15.78 10.03 -3.63
CA ASP A 104 -17.13 10.22 -3.06
C ASP A 104 -18.19 9.38 -3.81
N ASP A 105 -17.83 8.13 -4.13
CA ASP A 105 -18.67 7.24 -4.95
C ASP A 105 -18.57 5.79 -4.50
N TYR A 106 -19.65 5.26 -3.92
CA TYR A 106 -19.74 3.87 -3.46
C TYR A 106 -19.53 2.81 -4.57
N GLY A 107 -19.62 3.19 -5.82
CA GLY A 107 -19.31 2.35 -6.99
C GLY A 107 -17.91 2.63 -7.58
N GLY A 108 -17.10 3.46 -6.93
CA GLY A 108 -15.80 3.90 -7.45
C GLY A 108 -14.86 2.74 -7.78
N TRP A 109 -14.72 1.80 -6.86
CA TRP A 109 -13.90 0.61 -7.08
C TRP A 109 -14.32 -0.20 -8.30
N THR A 110 -15.62 -0.54 -8.40
CA THR A 110 -16.15 -1.33 -9.52
C THR A 110 -15.89 -0.64 -10.86
N LYS A 111 -16.10 0.67 -10.93
CA LYS A 111 -15.82 1.46 -12.14
C LYS A 111 -14.35 1.44 -12.54
N LEU A 112 -13.43 1.49 -11.56
CA LEU A 112 -11.98 1.42 -11.84
C LEU A 112 -11.57 0.03 -12.34
N ILE A 113 -12.16 -1.04 -11.80
CA ILE A 113 -11.93 -2.41 -12.29
C ILE A 113 -12.46 -2.57 -13.73
N GLU A 114 -13.69 -2.14 -13.99
CA GLU A 114 -14.31 -2.19 -15.34
C GLU A 114 -13.52 -1.39 -16.37
N ASP A 115 -13.04 -0.20 -15.98
CA ASP A 115 -12.19 0.66 -16.83
C ASP A 115 -10.72 0.20 -16.87
N ARG A 116 -10.38 -0.92 -16.20
CA ARG A 116 -9.01 -1.47 -16.09
C ARG A 116 -7.98 -0.47 -15.55
N LYS A 117 -8.43 0.42 -14.66
CA LYS A 117 -7.58 1.43 -14.02
C LYS A 117 -6.97 0.94 -12.71
N ILE A 118 -7.55 -0.11 -12.14
CA ILE A 118 -7.03 -0.78 -10.95
C ILE A 118 -7.05 -2.29 -11.14
N GLU A 119 -6.08 -2.98 -10.61
CA GLU A 119 -5.95 -4.43 -10.61
C GLU A 119 -5.44 -4.88 -9.24
N PHE A 120 -5.97 -5.99 -8.74
CA PHE A 120 -5.50 -6.60 -7.51
C PHE A 120 -4.86 -7.95 -7.82
N LEU A 121 -3.65 -8.16 -7.31
CA LEU A 121 -2.88 -9.39 -7.49
C LEU A 121 -2.32 -9.87 -6.15
N THR A 122 -2.14 -11.16 -6.02
CA THR A 122 -1.29 -11.70 -4.95
C THR A 122 0.13 -11.98 -5.48
N THR A 123 1.09 -12.04 -4.57
CA THR A 123 2.49 -12.34 -4.91
C THR A 123 2.67 -13.64 -5.72
N SER A 124 1.74 -14.58 -5.57
CA SER A 124 1.75 -15.83 -6.35
C SER A 124 1.47 -15.63 -7.83
N PHE A 125 0.64 -14.66 -8.20
CA PHE A 125 0.24 -14.43 -9.60
C PHE A 125 1.19 -13.51 -10.36
N ILE A 126 2.12 -12.85 -9.68
CA ILE A 126 3.07 -11.91 -10.31
C ILE A 126 4.23 -12.63 -11.02
N ARG A 127 4.43 -13.91 -10.73
CA ARG A 127 5.53 -14.69 -11.32
C ARG A 127 5.29 -14.91 -12.82
N GLY A 128 6.33 -14.65 -13.63
CA GLY A 128 6.31 -14.90 -15.08
C GLY A 128 5.69 -13.78 -15.92
N ILE A 129 5.21 -12.69 -15.31
CA ILE A 129 4.73 -11.50 -16.03
C ILE A 129 5.74 -10.36 -15.94
N THR A 130 5.69 -9.45 -16.90
CA THR A 130 6.41 -8.17 -16.83
C THR A 130 5.38 -7.07 -16.78
N LEU A 131 5.46 -6.25 -15.74
CA LEU A 131 4.58 -5.09 -15.57
C LEU A 131 5.13 -3.93 -16.38
N LYS A 132 4.24 -3.14 -16.99
CA LYS A 132 4.63 -1.98 -17.82
C LYS A 132 3.67 -0.83 -17.55
N LYS A 133 4.22 0.37 -17.58
CA LYS A 133 3.48 1.63 -17.50
C LYS A 133 2.41 1.64 -16.40
N SER A 134 2.78 1.14 -15.24
CA SER A 134 1.89 0.96 -14.09
C SER A 134 2.51 1.43 -12.79
N ILE A 135 1.66 1.80 -11.85
CA ILE A 135 2.09 2.02 -10.47
C ILE A 135 1.76 0.76 -9.68
N VAL A 136 2.79 0.13 -9.12
CA VAL A 136 2.68 -1.09 -8.34
C VAL A 136 2.77 -0.75 -6.87
N ILE A 137 1.73 -1.08 -6.12
CA ILE A 137 1.68 -0.86 -4.67
C ILE A 137 1.76 -2.23 -4.00
N ILE A 138 2.81 -2.48 -3.21
CA ILE A 138 2.80 -3.57 -2.22
C ILE A 138 2.32 -2.99 -0.91
N ASP A 139 1.13 -3.40 -0.48
CA ASP A 139 0.56 -3.00 0.80
C ASP A 139 0.68 -4.13 1.81
N GLU A 140 0.72 -3.78 3.11
CA GLU A 140 1.02 -4.71 4.21
C GLU A 140 2.29 -5.53 3.93
N SER A 141 3.30 -4.87 3.42
CA SER A 141 4.53 -5.48 2.92
C SER A 141 5.36 -6.19 3.99
N GLN A 142 5.12 -5.89 5.29
CA GLN A 142 5.68 -6.66 6.41
C GLN A 142 5.25 -8.13 6.41
N ASN A 143 4.15 -8.46 5.71
CA ASN A 143 3.64 -9.82 5.56
C ASN A 143 4.23 -10.55 4.34
N CYS A 144 5.05 -9.88 3.52
CA CYS A 144 5.77 -10.49 2.41
C CYS A 144 7.13 -11.02 2.87
N ASN A 145 7.51 -12.20 2.44
CA ASN A 145 8.88 -12.66 2.64
C ASN A 145 9.85 -12.04 1.61
N TYR A 146 11.16 -12.20 1.84
CA TYR A 146 12.20 -11.65 0.97
C TYR A 146 12.05 -12.03 -0.51
N HIS A 147 11.73 -13.30 -0.78
CA HIS A 147 11.60 -13.81 -2.14
C HIS A 147 10.37 -13.24 -2.85
N GLU A 148 9.28 -12.99 -2.13
CA GLU A 148 8.09 -12.33 -2.67
C GLU A 148 8.41 -10.89 -3.04
N LEU A 149 9.05 -10.12 -2.16
CA LEU A 149 9.45 -8.73 -2.44
C LEU A 149 10.39 -8.64 -3.64
N CYS A 150 11.44 -9.48 -3.69
CA CYS A 150 12.34 -9.57 -4.83
C CYS A 150 11.61 -10.00 -6.12
N SER A 151 10.65 -10.91 -6.01
CA SER A 151 9.86 -11.35 -7.16
C SER A 151 9.04 -10.20 -7.74
N VAL A 152 8.42 -9.37 -6.91
CA VAL A 152 7.62 -8.22 -7.39
C VAL A 152 8.52 -7.18 -8.04
N ILE A 153 9.59 -6.73 -7.35
CA ILE A 153 10.45 -5.65 -7.86
C ILE A 153 11.13 -6.03 -9.18
N THR A 154 11.50 -7.31 -9.36
CA THR A 154 12.11 -7.80 -10.59
C THR A 154 11.12 -7.99 -11.75
N ARG A 155 9.84 -7.77 -11.54
CA ARG A 155 8.79 -7.76 -12.59
C ARG A 155 8.48 -6.35 -13.09
N LEU A 156 8.98 -5.32 -12.42
CA LEU A 156 8.82 -3.94 -12.89
C LEU A 156 9.59 -3.79 -14.20
N GLY A 157 8.88 -3.48 -15.25
CA GLY A 157 9.45 -3.14 -16.56
C GLY A 157 9.53 -1.64 -16.76
N GLU A 158 9.62 -1.23 -18.03
CA GLU A 158 9.70 0.18 -18.39
C GLU A 158 8.48 0.98 -17.92
N ASP A 159 8.72 2.21 -17.52
CA ASP A 159 7.70 3.16 -17.07
C ASP A 159 6.86 2.66 -15.88
N CYS A 160 7.44 1.87 -14.97
CA CYS A 160 6.78 1.48 -13.73
C CYS A 160 7.23 2.35 -12.57
N ARG A 161 6.28 2.66 -11.69
CA ARG A 161 6.54 3.25 -10.38
C ARG A 161 6.20 2.22 -9.30
N PHE A 162 6.93 2.25 -8.20
CA PHE A 162 6.76 1.31 -7.12
C PHE A 162 6.54 2.04 -5.79
N ILE A 163 5.54 1.60 -5.05
CA ILE A 163 5.26 2.05 -3.69
C ILE A 163 5.16 0.81 -2.81
N MET A 164 5.92 0.79 -1.73
CA MET A 164 5.88 -0.25 -0.73
C MET A 164 5.40 0.37 0.58
N ALA A 165 4.32 -0.15 1.15
CA ALA A 165 3.72 0.34 2.38
C ALA A 165 3.64 -0.80 3.40
N GLY A 166 4.07 -0.54 4.63
CA GLY A 166 4.04 -1.55 5.69
C GLY A 166 4.45 -1.01 7.06
N ASP A 167 4.34 -1.88 8.06
CA ASP A 167 4.82 -1.64 9.41
C ASP A 167 5.76 -2.78 9.80
N TYR A 168 7.05 -2.53 9.66
CA TYR A 168 8.06 -3.58 9.88
C TYR A 168 8.34 -3.88 11.35
N TYR A 169 7.77 -3.09 12.25
CA TYR A 169 7.76 -3.39 13.69
C TYR A 169 6.66 -4.39 14.08
N GLN A 170 5.60 -4.48 13.27
CA GLN A 170 4.45 -5.38 13.47
C GLN A 170 4.49 -6.61 12.54
N SER A 171 5.67 -7.10 12.18
CA SER A 171 5.78 -8.28 11.34
C SER A 171 5.23 -9.53 12.06
N ASP A 172 4.20 -10.17 11.46
CA ASP A 172 3.61 -11.44 11.93
C ASP A 172 4.54 -12.64 11.73
N PHE A 173 5.71 -12.43 11.15
CA PHE A 173 6.70 -13.47 10.98
C PHE A 173 7.32 -13.88 12.31
N THR A 174 6.98 -15.08 12.75
CA THR A 174 7.59 -15.71 13.94
C THR A 174 8.94 -16.34 13.64
N ARG A 175 9.31 -16.46 12.36
CA ARG A 175 10.60 -17.02 11.95
C ARG A 175 11.63 -15.91 11.82
N LYS A 176 12.69 -16.01 12.60
CA LYS A 176 13.79 -15.04 12.60
C LYS A 176 14.38 -14.81 11.20
N GLY A 177 14.44 -15.85 10.34
CA GLY A 177 14.94 -15.73 8.98
C GLY A 177 14.08 -14.87 8.04
N ASP A 178 12.76 -14.79 8.25
CA ASP A 178 11.89 -13.95 7.43
C ASP A 178 12.01 -12.48 7.84
N GLN A 179 12.17 -12.18 9.12
CA GLN A 179 12.46 -10.83 9.62
C GLN A 179 13.82 -10.34 9.11
N ASP A 180 14.83 -11.20 9.11
CA ASP A 180 16.16 -10.88 8.56
C ASP A 180 16.07 -10.58 7.06
N GLY A 181 15.21 -11.29 6.32
CA GLY A 181 14.99 -11.09 4.89
C GLY A 181 14.36 -9.73 4.56
N ILE A 182 13.35 -9.28 5.30
CA ILE A 182 12.75 -7.96 5.14
C ILE A 182 13.76 -6.86 5.46
N SER A 183 14.49 -6.99 6.56
CA SER A 183 15.58 -6.08 6.92
C SER A 183 16.62 -5.97 5.82
N GLN A 184 16.99 -7.10 5.20
CA GLN A 184 17.92 -7.11 4.08
C GLN A 184 17.35 -6.39 2.85
N PHE A 185 16.08 -6.62 2.52
CA PHE A 185 15.42 -5.95 1.42
C PHE A 185 15.39 -4.43 1.63
N ILE A 186 15.02 -3.96 2.82
CA ILE A 186 15.01 -2.54 3.16
C ILE A 186 16.42 -1.94 3.04
N LYS A 187 17.47 -2.65 3.47
CA LYS A 187 18.85 -2.20 3.28
C LYS A 187 19.21 -2.05 1.80
N ILE A 188 18.74 -2.94 0.93
CA ILE A 188 18.97 -2.84 -0.50
C ILE A 188 18.32 -1.58 -1.05
N ILE A 189 17.01 -1.38 -0.83
CA ILE A 189 16.29 -0.22 -1.39
C ILE A 189 16.80 1.11 -0.85
N LYS A 190 17.22 1.18 0.42
CA LYS A 190 17.86 2.37 1.01
C LYS A 190 19.19 2.77 0.34
N ASN A 191 19.85 1.83 -0.34
CA ASN A 191 21.07 2.10 -1.11
C ASN A 191 20.82 2.32 -2.61
N MET A 192 19.56 2.27 -3.05
CA MET A 192 19.17 2.59 -4.44
C MET A 192 18.86 4.09 -4.56
N ARG A 193 19.36 4.74 -5.61
CA ARG A 193 19.20 6.18 -5.84
C ARG A 193 17.76 6.60 -6.16
N GLU A 194 16.99 5.67 -6.69
CA GLU A 194 15.62 5.91 -7.18
C GLU A 194 14.55 5.62 -6.11
N PHE A 195 14.98 5.28 -4.88
CA PHE A 195 14.09 4.99 -3.77
C PHE A 195 14.22 6.02 -2.65
N ASP A 196 13.10 6.50 -2.17
CA ASP A 196 13.03 7.20 -0.89
C ASP A 196 12.34 6.32 0.16
N HIS A 197 12.98 6.21 1.32
CA HIS A 197 12.44 5.56 2.50
C HIS A 197 11.95 6.62 3.48
N ILE A 198 10.65 6.61 3.77
CA ILE A 198 9.99 7.57 4.64
C ILE A 198 9.42 6.80 5.83
N GLU A 199 9.91 7.13 7.02
CA GLU A 199 9.50 6.52 8.27
C GLU A 199 8.41 7.35 8.95
N PHE A 200 7.20 6.82 9.00
CA PHE A 200 6.05 7.40 9.69
C PHE A 200 6.11 7.06 11.18
N LYS A 201 6.02 8.09 12.00
CA LYS A 201 6.14 8.00 13.46
C LYS A 201 4.77 8.19 14.13
N TRP A 202 4.76 8.20 15.45
CA TRP A 202 3.54 8.42 16.24
C TRP A 202 2.90 9.79 16.00
N GLU A 203 3.72 10.80 15.66
CA GLU A 203 3.28 12.15 15.31
C GLU A 203 2.45 12.17 14.02
N ASP A 204 2.69 11.19 13.15
CA ASP A 204 2.00 11.04 11.86
C ASP A 204 0.68 10.27 11.96
N ILE A 205 0.28 9.80 13.15
CA ILE A 205 -0.98 9.07 13.33
C ILE A 205 -2.16 10.03 13.14
N VAL A 206 -2.91 9.84 12.06
CA VAL A 206 -4.08 10.65 11.68
C VAL A 206 -5.38 9.94 12.06
N ARG A 207 -5.52 9.63 13.34
CA ARG A 207 -6.69 8.99 13.94
C ARG A 207 -7.21 9.83 15.11
N SER A 208 -8.38 9.46 15.65
CA SER A 208 -8.89 10.10 16.88
C SER A 208 -7.87 9.97 18.03
N SER A 209 -7.92 10.87 19.00
CA SER A 209 -7.00 10.84 20.14
C SER A 209 -7.01 9.50 20.86
N PHE A 210 -8.18 8.89 21.04
CA PHE A 210 -8.31 7.56 21.66
C PHE A 210 -7.59 6.47 20.86
N VAL A 211 -7.79 6.41 19.54
CA VAL A 211 -7.15 5.40 18.68
C VAL A 211 -5.64 5.61 18.62
N ARG A 212 -5.21 6.87 18.55
CA ARG A 212 -3.79 7.23 18.60
C ARG A 212 -3.14 6.77 19.90
N ASP A 213 -3.75 7.06 21.03
CA ASP A 213 -3.26 6.68 22.37
C ASP A 213 -3.17 5.15 22.50
N PHE A 214 -4.18 4.43 22.02
CA PHE A 214 -4.17 2.97 21.97
C PHE A 214 -3.01 2.41 21.14
N ILE A 215 -2.78 2.94 19.93
CA ILE A 215 -1.68 2.48 19.06
C ILE A 215 -0.34 2.72 19.74
N MET A 216 -0.12 3.90 20.27
CA MET A 216 1.11 4.27 20.96
C MET A 216 1.38 3.38 22.17
N THR A 217 0.37 3.18 23.01
CA THR A 217 0.48 2.33 24.22
C THR A 217 0.77 0.87 23.86
N LYS A 218 0.06 0.33 22.84
CA LYS A 218 0.31 -1.02 22.32
C LYS A 218 1.76 -1.18 21.86
N GLU A 219 2.25 -0.26 21.04
CA GLU A 219 3.63 -0.32 20.54
C GLU A 219 4.67 -0.13 21.67
N MET A 220 4.37 0.68 22.70
CA MET A 220 5.25 0.81 23.87
C MET A 220 5.38 -0.50 24.63
N LEU A 221 4.25 -1.21 24.83
CA LEU A 221 4.22 -2.52 25.48
C LEU A 221 5.01 -3.55 24.66
N GLU A 222 4.76 -3.64 23.35
CA GLU A 222 5.44 -4.59 22.45
C GLU A 222 6.96 -4.34 22.37
N ARG A 223 7.39 -3.09 22.53
CA ARG A 223 8.81 -2.71 22.57
C ARG A 223 9.44 -2.81 23.98
N GLY A 224 8.71 -3.32 24.96
CA GLY A 224 9.18 -3.44 26.36
C GLY A 224 9.52 -2.09 27.03
N LYS A 225 8.83 -1.03 26.63
CA LYS A 225 9.00 0.32 27.21
C LYS A 225 8.07 0.60 28.39
N ILE A 226 7.03 -0.20 28.52
CA ILE A 226 6.08 -0.22 29.64
C ILE A 226 5.72 -1.66 29.96
N ASP A 227 5.28 -1.93 31.22
CA ASP A 227 4.82 -3.24 31.71
C ASP A 227 3.30 -3.41 31.53
#